data_53cc8d2e39b22a6a8ad470b553b88bce
#
_entry.id   53cc8d2e39b22a6a8ad470b553b88bce
#
_cell.length_a   1.000
_cell.length_b   1.000
_cell.length_c   1.000
_cell.angle_alpha   90.00
_cell.angle_beta   90.00
_cell.angle_gamma   90.00
#
_symmetry.space_group_name_H-M   'P 1'
#
loop_
_entity.id
_entity.type
_entity.pdbx_description
1 polymer ?
#
loop_
_entity_poly.entity_id
_entity_poly.type
_entity_poly.pdbx_seq_one_letter_code
_entity_poly.pdbx_strand_id
1 'polypeptide(L)'
;MKLEALEQLVEEQHQSGHIEPSTSPWNSPVFVIKKKSGKWRMLTDLRKVNKCIEPMGALQLGLPSPALIPQNWSLMVLDLKDCFFTIPLQIKDKNKFAFTIPMYNHVQCQVTLLYGRETLL
;
A
#
# COMPACT_ATOMS: atom_id res chain seq x y z
N MET A 1 -7.24 20.95 2.90
CA MET A 1 -7.49 19.84 3.86
C MET A 1 -7.03 18.49 3.35
N LYS A 2 -7.61 17.95 2.26
CA LYS A 2 -7.18 16.64 1.73
C LYS A 2 -5.74 16.65 1.19
N LEU A 3 -5.34 17.73 0.57
CA LEU A 3 -3.99 17.88 0.02
C LEU A 3 -2.93 17.92 1.12
N GLU A 4 -3.17 18.71 2.15
CA GLU A 4 -2.28 18.79 3.32
C GLU A 4 -2.14 17.43 4.02
N ALA A 5 -3.26 16.70 4.15
CA ALA A 5 -3.25 15.34 4.70
C ALA A 5 -2.43 14.37 3.83
N LEU A 6 -2.54 14.49 2.51
CA LEU A 6 -1.75 13.69 1.58
C LEU A 6 -0.25 14.00 1.70
N GLU A 7 0.11 15.26 1.71
CA GLU A 7 1.51 15.69 1.86
C GLU A 7 2.12 15.17 3.16
N GLN A 8 1.38 15.27 4.27
CA GLN A 8 1.83 14.76 5.57
C GLN A 8 2.02 13.25 5.55
N LEU A 9 1.06 12.50 5.00
CA LEU A 9 1.14 11.04 4.91
C LEU A 9 2.31 10.59 4.03
N VAL A 10 2.55 11.27 2.92
CA VAL A 10 3.68 10.97 2.03
C VAL A 10 5.00 11.26 2.72
N GLU A 11 5.10 12.37 3.44
CA GLU A 11 6.31 12.71 4.20
C GLU A 11 6.60 11.65 5.27
N GLU A 12 5.59 11.20 6.00
CA GLU A 12 5.72 10.11 6.98
C GLU A 12 6.25 8.82 6.33
N GLN A 13 5.72 8.45 5.17
CA GLN A 13 6.18 7.26 4.43
C GLN A 13 7.60 7.43 3.89
N HIS A 14 7.96 8.62 3.45
CA HIS A 14 9.31 8.92 2.99
C HIS A 14 10.32 8.84 4.14
N GLN A 15 10.01 9.42 5.28
CA GLN A 15 10.85 9.33 6.48
C GLN A 15 11.01 7.90 6.99
N SER A 16 9.97 7.08 6.84
CA SER A 16 10.00 5.65 7.19
C SER A 16 10.78 4.80 6.18
N GLY A 17 11.22 5.37 5.07
CA GLY A 17 11.93 4.64 4.02
C GLY A 17 11.05 3.73 3.16
N HIS A 18 9.74 3.95 3.15
CA HIS A 18 8.80 3.14 2.37
C HIS A 18 8.63 3.61 0.93
N ILE A 19 9.00 4.84 0.64
CA ILE A 19 8.92 5.45 -0.69
C ILE A 19 10.20 6.19 -1.02
N GLU A 20 10.46 6.36 -2.31
CA GLU A 20 11.60 7.14 -2.82
C GLU A 20 11.19 7.98 -4.03
N PRO A 21 11.88 9.08 -4.34
CA PRO A 21 11.68 9.82 -5.58
C PRO A 21 11.87 8.93 -6.80
N SER A 22 11.03 9.13 -7.81
CA SER A 22 11.03 8.30 -9.02
C SER A 22 10.80 9.11 -10.27
N THR A 23 11.34 8.64 -11.39
CA THR A 23 11.10 9.16 -12.75
C THR A 23 10.43 8.11 -13.63
N SER A 24 9.74 7.15 -13.02
CA SER A 24 9.09 6.04 -13.71
C SER A 24 8.01 6.54 -14.70
N PRO A 25 7.83 5.89 -15.85
CA PRO A 25 6.74 6.18 -16.77
C PRO A 25 5.37 5.71 -16.24
N TRP A 26 5.35 4.88 -15.20
CA TRP A 26 4.13 4.39 -14.57
C TRP A 26 3.59 5.43 -13.59
N ASN A 27 2.27 5.57 -13.56
CA ASN A 27 1.63 6.47 -12.62
C ASN A 27 0.26 5.93 -12.21
N SER A 28 0.09 5.64 -10.95
CA SER A 28 -1.16 5.15 -10.38
C SER A 28 -1.88 6.26 -9.64
N PRO A 29 -3.23 6.33 -9.72
CA PRO A 29 -4.00 7.31 -8.97
C PRO A 29 -3.86 7.10 -7.46
N VAL A 30 -3.85 8.20 -6.72
CA VAL A 30 -3.78 8.22 -5.26
C VAL A 30 -5.00 8.93 -4.69
N PHE A 31 -5.58 8.38 -3.65
CA PHE A 31 -6.73 8.92 -2.95
C PHE A 31 -6.44 9.08 -1.46
N VAL A 32 -7.10 10.03 -0.85
CA VAL A 32 -7.06 10.20 0.59
C VAL A 32 -8.47 10.07 1.14
N ILE A 33 -8.63 9.18 2.11
CA ILE A 33 -9.90 8.96 2.80
C ILE A 33 -9.75 9.24 4.30
N LYS A 34 -10.83 9.68 4.90
CA LYS A 34 -10.89 9.91 6.35
C LYS A 34 -11.47 8.67 7.02
N LYS A 35 -10.75 8.11 7.97
CA LYS A 35 -11.25 7.01 8.79
C LYS A 35 -12.30 7.49 9.79
N LYS A 36 -13.11 6.58 10.32
CA LYS A 36 -14.05 6.88 11.40
C LYS A 36 -13.36 7.45 12.65
N SER A 37 -12.11 7.10 12.87
CA SER A 37 -11.26 7.64 13.94
C SER A 37 -10.81 9.08 13.75
N GLY A 38 -11.15 9.71 12.62
CA GLY A 38 -10.72 11.05 12.25
C GLY A 38 -9.34 11.13 11.56
N LYS A 39 -8.58 10.04 11.55
CA LYS A 39 -7.28 9.99 10.87
C LYS A 39 -7.46 9.82 9.36
N TRP A 40 -6.53 10.39 8.61
CA TRP A 40 -6.46 10.25 7.16
C TRP A 40 -5.70 8.98 6.76
N ARG A 41 -6.10 8.38 5.65
CA ARG A 41 -5.42 7.23 5.05
C ARG A 41 -5.22 7.49 3.57
N MET A 42 -4.00 7.25 3.09
CA MET A 42 -3.66 7.28 1.68
C MET A 42 -3.93 5.91 1.05
N LEU A 43 -4.56 5.91 -0.11
CA LEU A 43 -4.82 4.70 -0.90
C LEU A 43 -4.28 4.92 -2.31
N THR A 44 -3.58 3.92 -2.83
CA THR A 44 -3.11 3.90 -4.21
C THR A 44 -3.94 2.90 -5.02
N ASP A 45 -4.51 3.35 -6.13
CA ASP A 45 -5.26 2.47 -7.03
C ASP A 45 -4.30 1.68 -7.92
N LEU A 46 -4.03 0.46 -7.53
CA LEU A 46 -3.14 -0.45 -8.24
C LEU A 46 -3.87 -1.46 -9.16
N ARG A 47 -5.13 -1.24 -9.47
CA ARG A 47 -5.90 -2.15 -10.32
C ARG A 47 -5.26 -2.37 -11.70
N LYS A 48 -4.72 -1.31 -12.32
CA LYS A 48 -4.00 -1.43 -13.59
C LYS A 48 -2.69 -2.19 -13.45
N VAL A 49 -1.95 -1.93 -12.37
CA VAL A 49 -0.71 -2.65 -12.06
C VAL A 49 -1.00 -4.13 -11.82
N ASN A 50 -2.06 -4.44 -11.09
CA ASN A 50 -2.48 -5.82 -10.83
C ASN A 50 -2.79 -6.61 -12.11
N LYS A 51 -3.26 -5.97 -13.17
CA LYS A 51 -3.47 -6.61 -14.48
C LYS A 51 -2.18 -7.00 -15.18
N CYS A 52 -1.07 -6.35 -14.83
CA CYS A 52 0.25 -6.62 -15.41
C CYS A 52 1.07 -7.63 -14.60
N ILE A 53 0.58 -7.99 -13.40
CA ILE A 53 1.24 -8.97 -12.54
C ILE A 53 0.70 -10.36 -12.87
N GLU A 54 1.60 -11.32 -13.00
CA GLU A 54 1.23 -12.71 -13.18
C GLU A 54 0.49 -13.23 -11.95
N PRO A 55 -0.71 -13.81 -12.11
CA PRO A 55 -1.41 -14.40 -10.99
C PRO A 55 -0.67 -15.62 -10.48
N MET A 56 -0.41 -15.68 -9.18
CA MET A 56 0.22 -16.84 -8.54
C MET A 56 -0.75 -18.00 -8.31
N GLY A 57 -2.03 -17.83 -8.68
CA GLY A 57 -3.07 -18.79 -8.36
C GLY A 57 -3.46 -18.78 -6.88
N ALA A 58 -4.11 -19.84 -6.42
CA ALA A 58 -4.50 -19.97 -5.01
C ALA A 58 -3.27 -20.21 -4.14
N LEU A 59 -2.82 -19.18 -3.41
CA LEU A 59 -1.63 -19.23 -2.55
C LEU A 59 -1.79 -20.14 -1.32
N GLN A 60 -3.00 -20.50 -0.97
CA GLN A 60 -3.32 -21.12 0.31
C GLN A 60 -4.28 -22.30 0.13
N LEU A 61 -3.95 -23.18 -0.80
CA LEU A 61 -4.60 -24.47 -0.90
C LEU A 61 -4.38 -25.23 0.42
N GLY A 62 -5.46 -25.57 1.10
CA GLY A 62 -5.40 -26.36 2.33
C GLY A 62 -5.34 -25.57 3.63
N LEU A 63 -5.69 -24.28 3.63
CA LEU A 63 -5.94 -23.58 4.90
C LEU A 63 -7.03 -24.27 5.67
N PRO A 64 -6.79 -24.60 6.96
CA PRO A 64 -7.83 -25.17 7.81
C PRO A 64 -9.02 -24.22 7.93
N SER A 65 -10.24 -24.75 7.86
CA SER A 65 -11.43 -23.95 8.13
C SER A 65 -11.43 -23.47 9.58
N PRO A 66 -11.84 -22.22 9.87
CA PRO A 66 -12.03 -21.76 11.25
C PRO A 66 -12.99 -22.65 12.06
N ALA A 67 -13.90 -23.37 11.40
CA ALA A 67 -14.82 -24.31 12.05
C ALA A 67 -14.11 -25.52 12.66
N LEU A 68 -12.85 -25.80 12.28
CA LEU A 68 -12.02 -26.87 12.85
C LEU A 68 -11.40 -26.49 14.19
N ILE A 69 -11.48 -25.23 14.59
CA ILE A 69 -10.96 -24.78 15.88
C ILE A 69 -11.90 -25.32 16.97
N PRO A 70 -11.38 -26.08 17.94
CA PRO A 70 -12.21 -26.60 19.01
C PRO A 70 -12.87 -25.49 19.84
N GLN A 71 -14.12 -25.72 20.27
CA GLN A 71 -14.80 -24.79 21.16
C GLN A 71 -14.08 -24.72 22.51
N ASN A 72 -14.15 -23.54 23.15
CA ASN A 72 -13.55 -23.28 24.48
C ASN A 72 -12.02 -23.29 24.53
N TRP A 73 -11.34 -23.32 23.37
CA TRP A 73 -9.91 -23.09 23.34
C TRP A 73 -9.60 -21.62 23.43
N SER A 74 -8.56 -21.29 24.17
CA SER A 74 -8.03 -19.92 24.18
C SER A 74 -7.39 -19.59 22.83
N LEU A 75 -7.79 -18.46 22.24
CA LEU A 75 -7.30 -18.00 20.95
C LEU A 75 -6.53 -16.68 21.12
N MET A 76 -5.46 -16.56 20.39
CA MET A 76 -4.73 -15.30 20.23
C MET A 76 -4.80 -14.90 18.77
N VAL A 77 -5.31 -13.70 18.52
CA VAL A 77 -5.34 -13.11 17.17
C VAL A 77 -4.18 -12.13 17.06
N LEU A 78 -3.31 -12.38 16.08
CA LEU A 78 -2.19 -11.49 15.76
C LEU A 78 -2.51 -10.72 14.49
N ASP A 79 -2.49 -9.40 14.59
CA ASP A 79 -2.61 -8.50 13.46
C ASP A 79 -1.30 -7.77 13.24
N LEU A 80 -0.80 -7.81 11.99
CA LEU A 80 0.45 -7.16 11.64
C LEU A 80 0.17 -5.74 11.13
N LYS A 81 0.66 -4.75 11.85
CA LYS A 81 0.60 -3.36 11.41
C LYS A 81 1.48 -3.17 10.17
N ASP A 82 0.92 -2.48 9.16
CA ASP A 82 1.64 -2.11 7.94
C ASP A 82 2.36 -3.30 7.29
N CYS A 83 1.74 -4.48 7.29
CA CYS A 83 2.35 -5.73 6.83
C CYS A 83 2.84 -5.65 5.38
N PHE A 84 2.18 -4.88 4.51
CA PHE A 84 2.59 -4.72 3.12
C PHE A 84 3.90 -3.93 2.97
N PHE A 85 4.21 -3.05 3.92
CA PHE A 85 5.47 -2.30 3.93
C PHE A 85 6.64 -3.09 4.50
N THR A 86 6.43 -4.31 4.95
CA THR A 86 7.50 -5.21 5.40
C THR A 86 8.04 -6.10 4.29
N ILE A 87 7.38 -6.14 3.14
CA ILE A 87 7.75 -6.97 1.99
C ILE A 87 8.41 -6.07 0.93
N PRO A 88 9.73 -6.19 0.72
CA PRO A 88 10.41 -5.36 -0.28
C PRO A 88 10.01 -5.76 -1.71
N LEU A 89 9.86 -4.76 -2.58
CA LEU A 89 9.64 -4.98 -4.00
C LEU A 89 10.97 -5.26 -4.71
N GLN A 90 10.94 -6.14 -5.70
CA GLN A 90 12.09 -6.33 -6.57
C GLN A 90 12.41 -5.02 -7.31
N ILE A 91 13.70 -4.76 -7.52
CA ILE A 91 14.17 -3.52 -8.16
C ILE A 91 13.52 -3.30 -9.52
N LYS A 92 13.41 -4.36 -10.33
CA LYS A 92 12.78 -4.29 -11.66
C LYS A 92 11.28 -4.00 -11.64
N ASP A 93 10.59 -4.28 -10.53
CA ASP A 93 9.15 -4.09 -10.38
C ASP A 93 8.78 -2.79 -9.66
N LYS A 94 9.72 -2.14 -8.99
CA LYS A 94 9.47 -0.88 -8.27
C LYS A 94 8.83 0.19 -9.12
N ASN A 95 9.27 0.34 -10.36
CA ASN A 95 8.79 1.37 -11.26
C ASN A 95 7.28 1.26 -11.56
N LYS A 96 6.72 0.06 -11.48
CA LYS A 96 5.28 -0.17 -11.70
C LYS A 96 4.41 0.42 -10.59
N PHE A 97 4.97 0.68 -9.43
CA PHE A 97 4.28 1.18 -8.24
C PHE A 97 4.48 2.69 -8.02
N ALA A 98 4.88 3.40 -9.05
CA ALA A 98 5.05 4.84 -8.99
C ALA A 98 3.70 5.57 -8.97
N PHE A 99 3.65 6.67 -8.26
CA PHE A 99 2.51 7.57 -8.22
C PHE A 99 2.97 9.02 -8.12
N THR A 100 2.10 9.94 -8.52
CA THR A 100 2.40 11.37 -8.51
C THR A 100 1.58 12.04 -7.41
N ILE A 101 2.23 12.92 -6.67
CA ILE A 101 1.60 13.78 -5.67
C ILE A 101 1.81 15.24 -6.04
N PRO A 102 0.80 16.10 -5.86
CA PRO A 102 1.01 17.54 -5.94
C PRO A 102 1.80 18.00 -4.71
N MET A 103 2.83 18.79 -4.92
CA MET A 103 3.64 19.38 -3.83
C MET A 103 3.42 20.88 -3.74
N TYR A 104 3.97 21.51 -2.69
CA TYR A 104 4.04 22.94 -2.55
C TYR A 104 4.59 23.60 -3.83
N ASN A 105 4.03 24.73 -4.23
CA ASN A 105 4.37 25.46 -5.45
C ASN A 105 3.95 24.81 -6.77
N HIS A 106 2.91 23.97 -6.74
CA HIS A 106 2.36 23.30 -7.92
C HIS A 106 3.34 22.37 -8.67
N VAL A 107 4.46 22.02 -8.05
CA VAL A 107 5.36 21.01 -8.59
C VAL A 107 4.82 19.63 -8.27
N GLN A 108 4.69 18.80 -9.28
CA GLN A 108 4.33 17.40 -9.09
C GLN A 108 5.60 16.61 -8.77
N CYS A 109 5.53 15.80 -7.72
CA CYS A 109 6.58 14.86 -7.36
C CYS A 109 6.11 13.44 -7.58
N GLN A 110 6.89 12.67 -8.30
CA GLN A 110 6.65 11.26 -8.47
C GLN A 110 7.47 10.47 -7.47
N VAL A 111 6.82 9.54 -6.82
CA VAL A 111 7.45 8.65 -5.83
C VAL A 111 7.11 7.20 -6.13
N THR A 112 7.97 6.30 -5.73
CA THR A 112 7.81 4.85 -5.91
C THR A 112 7.75 4.17 -4.55
N LEU A 113 6.84 3.23 -4.41
CA LEU A 113 6.79 2.37 -3.23
C LEU A 113 8.00 1.44 -3.23
N LEU A 114 8.74 1.40 -2.13
CA LEU A 114 9.85 0.49 -1.94
C LEU A 114 9.41 -0.85 -1.36
N TYR A 115 8.34 -0.84 -0.60
CA TYR A 115 7.84 -2.01 0.12
C TYR A 115 6.35 -2.19 -0.10
N GLY A 116 5.95 -3.43 -0.28
CA GLY A 116 4.57 -3.86 -0.30
C GLY A 116 3.64 -3.04 -1.16
N ARG A 117 2.38 -3.18 -0.92
CA ARG A 117 1.36 -2.39 -1.60
C ARG A 117 0.09 -2.28 -0.76
N GLU A 118 -0.52 -1.11 -0.75
CA GLU A 118 -1.91 -0.96 -0.40
C GLU A 118 -2.73 -0.90 -1.70
N THR A 119 -3.58 -1.86 -1.91
CA THR A 119 -4.44 -1.90 -3.08
C THR A 119 -5.87 -1.55 -2.71
N LEU A 120 -6.50 -0.73 -3.54
CA LEU A 120 -7.95 -0.71 -3.64
C LEU A 120 -8.38 -1.94 -4.44
N LEU A 121 -9.06 -2.81 -3.80
CA LEU A 121 -9.71 -3.94 -4.46
C LEU A 121 -11.04 -3.50 -5.08
#